data_af295d8da0710db69b8de937e61cb63b
#
_entry.id   af295d8da0710db69b8de937e61cb63b
#
_cell.length_a   1.000
_cell.length_b   1.000
_cell.length_c   1.000
_cell.angle_alpha   90.00
_cell.angle_beta   90.00
_cell.angle_gamma   90.00
#
_symmetry.space_group_name_H-M   'P 1'
#
loop_
_entity.id
_entity.type
_entity.pdbx_description
1 polymer ?
#
loop_
_entity_poly.entity_id
_entity_poly.type
_entity_poly.pdbx_seq_one_letter_code
_entity_poly.pdbx_strand_id
1 'polypeptide(L)' 'MGRIQLALQRLGYYKGKLEFVVGQDTLAAIRCFQHELRTDMTARLTSAQADRLLAAGS' A
#
# COMPACT_ATOMS: atom_id res chain seq x y z
N MET A 1 -1.14 -2.81 10.20
CA MET A 1 -0.79 -2.02 9.01
C MET A 1 0.70 -1.77 8.78
N GLY A 2 1.52 -1.91 9.81
CA GLY A 2 2.93 -1.55 9.71
C GLY A 2 3.68 -2.13 8.51
N ARG A 3 3.50 -3.41 8.23
CA ARG A 3 4.18 -4.06 7.09
C ARG A 3 3.71 -3.50 5.74
N ILE A 4 2.42 -3.26 5.61
CA ILE A 4 1.85 -2.70 4.38
C ILE A 4 2.38 -1.29 4.15
N GLN A 5 2.38 -0.45 5.20
CA GLN A 5 2.91 0.91 5.10
C GLN A 5 4.39 0.90 4.77
N LEU A 6 5.15 0.00 5.40
CA LEU A 6 6.59 -0.11 5.14
C LEU A 6 6.85 -0.52 3.69
N ALA A 7 6.10 -1.49 3.18
CA ALA A 7 6.23 -1.92 1.80
C ALA A 7 5.88 -0.78 0.82
N LEU A 8 4.80 -0.05 1.09
CA LEU A 8 4.41 1.11 0.29
C LEU A 8 5.49 2.19 0.33
N GLN A 9 6.09 2.42 1.50
CA GLN A 9 7.16 3.40 1.65
C GLN A 9 8.40 2.99 0.86
N ARG A 10 8.78 1.73 0.91
CA ARG A 10 9.94 1.21 0.18
C ARG A 10 9.76 1.32 -1.34
N LEU A 11 8.52 1.14 -1.80
CA LEU A 11 8.19 1.26 -3.22
C LEU A 11 7.96 2.70 -3.65
N GLY A 12 7.93 3.65 -2.72
CA GLY A 12 7.78 5.06 -3.02
C GLY A 12 6.34 5.55 -3.09
N TYR A 13 5.36 4.71 -2.76
CA TYR A 13 3.95 5.11 -2.79
C TYR A 13 3.53 5.87 -1.54
N TYR A 14 4.15 5.60 -0.40
CA TYR A 14 3.79 6.20 0.87
C TYR A 14 4.93 7.06 1.38
N LYS A 15 4.65 8.31 1.67
CA LYS A 15 5.65 9.28 2.12
C LYS A 15 5.44 9.74 3.55
N GLY A 16 4.37 9.29 4.19
CA GLY A 16 4.07 9.67 5.57
C GLY A 16 4.86 8.86 6.59
N LYS A 17 4.58 9.14 7.86
CA LYS A 17 5.16 8.38 8.96
C LYS A 17 4.48 7.03 9.08
N LEU A 18 5.26 6.03 9.51
CA LEU A 18 4.69 4.72 9.78
C LEU A 18 3.86 4.79 11.07
N GLU A 19 2.57 4.62 10.94
CA GLU A 19 1.62 4.69 12.04
C GLU A 19 0.75 3.45 12.05
N PHE A 20 0.18 3.14 13.23
CA PHE A 20 -0.73 2.00 13.35
C PHE A 20 -2.13 2.31 12.82
N VAL A 21 -2.44 3.59 12.64
CA VAL A 21 -3.74 4.03 12.16
C VAL A 21 -3.68 4.30 10.67
N VAL A 22 -4.65 3.77 9.92
CA VAL A 22 -4.75 4.00 8.49
C VAL A 22 -5.33 5.40 8.24
N GLY A 23 -4.50 6.27 7.68
CA GLY A 23 -4.91 7.63 7.33
C GLY A 23 -5.11 7.80 5.83
N GLN A 24 -5.44 9.03 5.42
CA GLN A 24 -5.65 9.37 4.02
C GLN A 24 -4.42 9.09 3.16
N ASP A 25 -3.23 9.36 3.69
CA ASP A 25 -1.99 9.13 2.95
C ASP A 25 -1.79 7.65 2.64
N THR A 26 -2.11 6.78 3.60
CA THR A 26 -2.02 5.34 3.40
C THR A 26 -3.02 4.88 2.34
N LEU A 27 -4.27 5.36 2.40
CA LEU A 27 -5.29 4.99 1.42
C LEU A 27 -4.91 5.48 0.02
N ALA A 28 -4.36 6.67 -0.09
CA ALA A 28 -3.89 7.19 -1.36
C ALA A 28 -2.75 6.36 -1.93
N ALA A 29 -1.82 5.93 -1.07
CA ALA A 29 -0.71 5.07 -1.47
C ALA A 29 -1.22 3.71 -1.97
N ILE A 30 -2.20 3.13 -1.29
CA ILE A 30 -2.79 1.86 -1.72
C ILE A 30 -3.45 2.02 -3.09
N ARG A 31 -4.18 3.11 -3.32
CA ARG A 31 -4.79 3.37 -4.62
C ARG A 31 -3.75 3.50 -5.72
N CYS A 32 -2.64 4.18 -5.45
CA CYS A 32 -1.56 4.27 -6.41
C CYS A 32 -0.98 2.89 -6.74
N PHE A 33 -0.77 2.07 -5.74
CA PHE A 33 -0.30 0.70 -5.94
C PHE A 33 -1.29 -0.11 -6.79
N GLN A 34 -2.58 -0.01 -6.49
CA GLN A 34 -3.61 -0.70 -7.26
C GLN A 34 -3.66 -0.23 -8.71
N HIS A 35 -3.47 1.07 -8.93
CA HIS A 35 -3.43 1.63 -10.27
C HIS A 35 -2.26 1.03 -11.06
N GLU A 36 -1.10 0.89 -10.46
CA GLU A 36 0.06 0.28 -11.10
C GLU A 36 -0.19 -1.19 -11.44
N LEU A 37 -0.98 -1.89 -10.63
CA LEU A 37 -1.38 -3.27 -10.91
C LEU A 37 -2.50 -3.36 -11.93
N ARG A 38 -3.05 -2.20 -12.35
CA ARG A 38 -4.19 -2.13 -13.28
C ARG A 38 -5.42 -2.85 -12.74
N THR A 39 -5.66 -2.70 -11.45
CA THR A 39 -6.84 -3.22 -10.77
C THR A 39 -7.70 -2.06 -10.30
N ASP A 40 -8.89 -2.38 -9.77
CA ASP A 40 -9.80 -1.35 -9.25
C ASP A 40 -9.16 -0.62 -8.07
N MET A 41 -9.24 0.72 -8.09
CA MET A 41 -8.66 1.58 -7.06
C MET A 41 -9.61 1.73 -5.88
N THR A 42 -9.85 0.64 -5.17
CA THR A 42 -10.80 0.61 -4.06
C THR A 42 -10.20 1.06 -2.73
N ALA A 43 -8.89 1.21 -2.66
CA ALA A 43 -8.13 1.44 -1.43
C ALA A 43 -8.23 0.29 -0.44
N ARG A 44 -8.76 -0.86 -0.88
CA ARG A 44 -8.83 -2.08 -0.08
C ARG A 44 -7.97 -3.15 -0.75
N LEU A 45 -6.98 -3.63 -0.02
CA LEU A 45 -6.11 -4.67 -0.54
C LEU A 45 -6.78 -6.04 -0.39
N THR A 46 -6.87 -6.77 -1.49
CA THR A 46 -7.22 -8.18 -1.42
C THR A 46 -6.03 -8.97 -0.89
N SER A 47 -6.25 -10.22 -0.48
CA SER A 47 -5.15 -11.07 -0.01
C SER A 47 -4.05 -11.21 -1.07
N ALA A 48 -4.43 -11.38 -2.32
CA ALA A 48 -3.46 -11.49 -3.42
C ALA A 48 -2.69 -10.19 -3.61
N GLN A 49 -3.35 -9.05 -3.54
CA GLN A 49 -2.70 -7.75 -3.66
C GLN A 49 -1.74 -7.49 -2.50
N ALA A 50 -2.16 -7.82 -1.28
CA ALA A 50 -1.33 -7.66 -0.10
C ALA A 50 -0.07 -8.52 -0.21
N ASP A 51 -0.21 -9.76 -0.65
CA ASP A 51 0.93 -10.68 -0.83
C ASP A 51 1.91 -10.12 -1.86
N ARG A 52 1.41 -9.60 -2.97
CA ARG A 52 2.27 -9.00 -4.01
C ARG A 52 2.97 -7.76 -3.49
N LEU A 53 2.27 -6.92 -2.75
CA LEU A 53 2.84 -5.71 -2.19
C LEU A 53 3.95 -6.05 -1.20
N LEU A 54 3.71 -6.98 -0.30
CA LEU A 54 4.70 -7.38 0.70
C LEU A 54 5.93 -8.02 0.03
N ALA A 55 5.72 -8.83 -0.99
CA ALA A 55 6.82 -9.45 -1.73
C ALA A 55 7.64 -8.39 -2.46
N ALA A 56 6.99 -7.41 -3.08
CA ALA A 56 7.68 -6.37 -3.83
C ALA A 56 8.42 -5.40 -2.91
N GLY A 57 7.90 -5.16 -1.71
CA GLY A 57 8.49 -4.22 -0.76
C GLY A 57 9.49 -4.83 0.22
N SER A 58 9.76 -6.11 0.10
CA SER A 58 10.69 -6.78 1.04
C SER A 58 12.11 -6.87 0.52
#